data_c492f0f2ff683864823d9c30cd6941fb
#
_entry.id   c492f0f2ff683864823d9c30cd6941fb
#
_cell.length_a   1.000
_cell.length_b   1.000
_cell.length_c   1.000
_cell.angle_alpha   90.00
_cell.angle_beta   90.00
_cell.angle_gamma   90.00
#
_symmetry.space_group_name_H-M   'P 1'
#
loop_
_entity.id
_entity.type
_entity.pdbx_description
1 polymer ?
#
loop_
_entity_poly.entity_id
_entity_poly.type
_entity_poly.pdbx_seq_one_letter_code
_entity_poly.pdbx_strand_id
1 'polypeptide(L)'
;LEGKQTQQQEMVHGLQKQQKTIQAVIADQRQKDAAINAQIDRLIAQEVAKARARAAAEAKKKAAAAAAAKKRAEELARKKAAAEAAARENARRIAEAKAREAAAEAARRKAAEEARLAAEAARKAQEEAAAQAEAKAKAKAQAKARAAAEAAQRAAAEQAARQAAAEQAARKAEAERRAAELKAKADEERQAREIAAAKKEAQEEATLSSVDRMLSGGFEANRGRLPMPISGGYRIVSHFGQYNVQGLKGVTLDNKGINIQGKPGCVARSIYDGEVSAVFGYGGMWNVLVRHGAYISVYCNLKSVSVHKGQKVSTRQALGAVGSDNLLQFQLRKETAKLNPEAWLSR
;
A
#
# COMPACT_ATOMS: atom_id res chain seq x y z
N LEU A 1 47.69 56.57 -53.96
CA LEU A 1 46.29 56.32 -53.74
C LEU A 1 45.95 54.86 -54.03
N GLU A 2 46.46 54.23 -55.11
CA GLU A 2 46.18 52.83 -55.50
C GLU A 2 46.58 51.78 -54.46
N GLY A 3 47.75 51.92 -53.82
CA GLY A 3 48.20 50.95 -52.78
C GLY A 3 47.32 50.88 -51.54
N LYS A 4 46.66 52.00 -51.16
CA LYS A 4 45.70 51.99 -50.04
C LYS A 4 44.35 51.32 -50.40
N GLN A 5 43.92 51.45 -51.67
CA GLN A 5 42.75 50.80 -52.16
C GLN A 5 42.87 49.26 -52.20
N THR A 6 44.05 48.78 -52.68
CA THR A 6 44.34 47.34 -52.73
C THR A 6 44.41 46.74 -51.34
N GLN A 7 45.06 47.44 -50.39
CA GLN A 7 45.12 46.98 -48.99
C GLN A 7 43.74 46.96 -48.29
N GLN A 8 42.90 47.95 -48.64
CA GLN A 8 41.50 47.93 -48.13
C GLN A 8 40.66 46.77 -48.73
N GLN A 9 40.80 46.45 -50.00
CA GLN A 9 40.14 45.34 -50.67
C GLN A 9 40.59 44.00 -50.11
N GLU A 10 41.86 43.79 -49.84
CA GLU A 10 42.41 42.59 -49.23
C GLU A 10 41.86 42.41 -47.78
N MET A 11 41.79 43.50 -47.00
CA MET A 11 41.23 43.50 -45.66
C MET A 11 39.77 43.16 -45.70
N VAL A 12 38.94 43.72 -46.58
CA VAL A 12 37.54 43.41 -46.78
C VAL A 12 37.31 41.93 -47.17
N HIS A 13 38.13 41.43 -48.09
CA HIS A 13 38.08 40.03 -48.50
C HIS A 13 38.48 39.08 -47.36
N GLY A 14 39.50 39.43 -46.56
CA GLY A 14 39.88 38.70 -45.35
C GLY A 14 38.76 38.64 -44.30
N LEU A 15 38.11 39.78 -44.05
CA LEU A 15 36.98 39.87 -43.15
C LEU A 15 35.76 39.07 -43.62
N GLN A 16 35.45 39.08 -44.91
CA GLN A 16 34.36 38.28 -45.51
C GLN A 16 34.65 36.79 -45.39
N LYS A 17 35.89 36.35 -45.59
CA LYS A 17 36.30 34.97 -45.41
C LYS A 17 36.16 34.50 -43.94
N GLN A 18 36.61 35.35 -42.99
CA GLN A 18 36.44 35.10 -41.57
C GLN A 18 34.94 35.01 -41.18
N GLN A 19 34.10 35.93 -41.69
CA GLN A 19 32.65 35.90 -41.45
C GLN A 19 31.99 34.61 -41.93
N LYS A 20 32.33 34.10 -43.14
CA LYS A 20 31.85 32.82 -43.65
C LYS A 20 32.29 31.66 -42.79
N THR A 21 33.54 31.65 -42.31
CA THR A 21 34.04 30.60 -41.40
C THR A 21 33.31 30.62 -40.08
N ILE A 22 33.08 31.79 -39.48
CA ILE A 22 32.31 31.94 -38.25
C ILE A 22 30.87 31.46 -38.43
N GLN A 23 30.23 31.82 -39.57
CA GLN A 23 28.86 31.32 -39.86
C GLN A 23 28.80 29.81 -40.00
N ALA A 24 29.80 29.18 -40.63
CA ALA A 24 29.89 27.72 -40.74
C ALA A 24 30.04 27.04 -39.36
N VAL A 25 30.89 27.59 -38.49
CA VAL A 25 31.07 27.09 -37.10
C VAL A 25 29.79 27.22 -36.30
N ILE A 26 29.08 28.35 -36.42
CA ILE A 26 27.78 28.55 -35.74
C ILE A 26 26.73 27.56 -36.25
N ALA A 27 26.71 27.30 -37.56
CA ALA A 27 25.77 26.32 -38.14
C ALA A 27 26.07 24.91 -37.66
N ASP A 28 27.30 24.47 -37.61
CA ASP A 28 27.74 23.18 -37.09
C ASP A 28 27.38 23.03 -35.59
N GLN A 29 27.68 24.06 -34.80
CA GLN A 29 27.34 24.04 -33.38
C GLN A 29 25.81 23.95 -33.12
N ARG A 30 25.03 24.70 -33.90
CA ARG A 30 23.52 24.59 -33.82
C ARG A 30 23.02 23.20 -34.16
N GLN A 31 23.62 22.56 -35.17
CA GLN A 31 23.25 21.19 -35.53
C GLN A 31 23.57 20.18 -34.40
N LYS A 32 24.76 20.31 -33.80
CA LYS A 32 25.17 19.49 -32.63
C LYS A 32 24.25 19.72 -31.44
N ASP A 33 23.96 20.97 -31.11
CA ASP A 33 23.05 21.31 -30.00
C ASP A 33 21.63 20.80 -30.26
N ALA A 34 21.12 20.87 -31.49
CA ALA A 34 19.83 20.32 -31.84
C ALA A 34 19.77 18.79 -31.70
N ALA A 35 20.83 18.10 -32.11
CA ALA A 35 20.93 16.64 -32.00
C ALA A 35 20.99 16.18 -30.53
N ILE A 36 21.81 16.85 -29.68
CA ILE A 36 21.86 16.57 -28.24
C ILE A 36 20.46 16.79 -27.58
N ASN A 37 19.86 17.94 -27.88
CA ASN A 37 18.55 18.27 -27.32
C ASN A 37 17.46 17.26 -27.76
N ALA A 38 17.47 16.81 -29.01
CA ALA A 38 16.55 15.76 -29.49
C ALA A 38 16.75 14.44 -28.74
N GLN A 39 18.00 14.04 -28.47
CA GLN A 39 18.28 12.85 -27.70
C GLN A 39 17.83 12.99 -26.23
N ILE A 40 18.09 14.13 -25.61
CA ILE A 40 17.61 14.45 -24.26
C ILE A 40 16.09 14.38 -24.19
N ASP A 41 15.39 15.05 -25.12
CA ASP A 41 13.92 15.07 -25.16
C ASP A 41 13.34 13.66 -25.33
N ARG A 42 13.97 12.79 -26.14
CA ARG A 42 13.61 11.39 -26.31
C ARG A 42 13.78 10.58 -25.01
N LEU A 43 14.91 10.73 -24.34
CA LEU A 43 15.17 10.00 -23.09
C LEU A 43 14.23 10.45 -21.97
N ILE A 44 13.95 11.74 -21.86
CA ILE A 44 12.99 12.30 -20.92
C ILE A 44 11.58 11.77 -21.19
N ALA A 45 11.14 11.76 -22.46
CA ALA A 45 9.84 11.23 -22.83
C ALA A 45 9.69 9.74 -22.43
N GLN A 46 10.74 8.94 -22.63
CA GLN A 46 10.78 7.54 -22.21
C GLN A 46 10.67 7.39 -20.69
N GLU A 47 11.40 8.20 -19.91
CA GLU A 47 11.34 8.15 -18.46
C GLU A 47 9.96 8.59 -17.92
N VAL A 48 9.38 9.64 -18.48
CA VAL A 48 8.01 10.09 -18.13
C VAL A 48 6.98 9.00 -18.45
N ALA A 49 7.08 8.35 -19.61
CA ALA A 49 6.20 7.24 -19.99
C ALA A 49 6.31 6.07 -19.01
N LYS A 50 7.53 5.68 -18.61
CA LYS A 50 7.77 4.62 -17.62
C LYS A 50 7.22 5.00 -16.24
N ALA A 51 7.42 6.24 -15.79
CA ALA A 51 6.89 6.71 -14.52
C ALA A 51 5.36 6.68 -14.49
N ARG A 52 4.71 7.14 -15.57
CA ARG A 52 3.24 7.07 -15.73
C ARG A 52 2.73 5.62 -15.76
N ALA A 53 3.42 4.72 -16.46
CA ALA A 53 3.04 3.30 -16.50
C ALA A 53 3.15 2.65 -15.11
N ARG A 54 4.22 2.94 -14.34
CA ARG A 54 4.38 2.47 -12.96
C ARG A 54 3.26 3.01 -12.06
N ALA A 55 2.98 4.31 -12.12
CA ALA A 55 1.90 4.93 -11.35
C ALA A 55 0.52 4.32 -11.67
N ALA A 56 0.22 4.06 -12.95
CA ALA A 56 -1.01 3.40 -13.36
C ALA A 56 -1.11 1.96 -12.86
N ALA A 57 -0.01 1.20 -12.91
CA ALA A 57 0.05 -0.17 -12.39
C ALA A 57 -0.16 -0.20 -10.86
N GLU A 58 0.45 0.71 -10.12
CA GLU A 58 0.24 0.86 -8.67
C GLU A 58 -1.20 1.24 -8.33
N ALA A 59 -1.79 2.18 -9.04
CA ALA A 59 -3.19 2.57 -8.87
C ALA A 59 -4.13 1.37 -9.09
N LYS A 60 -3.87 0.56 -10.13
CA LYS A 60 -4.63 -0.66 -10.43
C LYS A 60 -4.49 -1.71 -9.32
N LYS A 61 -3.27 -1.92 -8.80
CA LYS A 61 -3.03 -2.83 -7.67
C LYS A 61 -3.75 -2.36 -6.40
N LYS A 62 -3.67 -1.06 -6.06
CA LYS A 62 -4.37 -0.49 -4.91
C LYS A 62 -5.89 -0.63 -5.02
N ALA A 63 -6.46 -0.40 -6.19
CA ALA A 63 -7.89 -0.59 -6.44
C ALA A 63 -8.30 -2.07 -6.28
N ALA A 64 -7.52 -3.00 -6.82
CA ALA A 64 -7.75 -4.44 -6.67
C ALA A 64 -7.65 -4.90 -5.21
N ALA A 65 -6.64 -4.42 -4.47
CA ALA A 65 -6.47 -4.72 -3.04
C ALA A 65 -7.64 -4.18 -2.20
N ALA A 66 -8.08 -2.95 -2.46
CA ALA A 66 -9.23 -2.35 -1.79
C ALA A 66 -10.53 -3.14 -2.06
N ALA A 67 -10.76 -3.57 -3.30
CA ALA A 67 -11.91 -4.40 -3.66
C ALA A 67 -11.87 -5.78 -2.98
N ALA A 68 -10.68 -6.40 -2.90
CA ALA A 68 -10.49 -7.67 -2.20
C ALA A 68 -10.72 -7.52 -0.68
N ALA A 69 -10.23 -6.44 -0.07
CA ALA A 69 -10.44 -6.15 1.34
C ALA A 69 -11.93 -5.94 1.66
N LYS A 70 -12.67 -5.23 0.78
CA LYS A 70 -14.12 -5.04 0.92
C LYS A 70 -14.87 -6.37 0.88
N LYS A 71 -14.57 -7.23 -0.09
CA LYS A 71 -15.18 -8.58 -0.20
C LYS A 71 -14.91 -9.43 1.05
N ARG A 72 -13.66 -9.42 1.57
CA ARG A 72 -13.30 -10.14 2.80
C ARG A 72 -14.04 -9.60 4.03
N ALA A 73 -14.20 -8.29 4.14
CA ALA A 73 -14.96 -7.66 5.22
C ALA A 73 -16.44 -8.03 5.17
N GLU A 74 -17.07 -8.05 4.00
CA GLU A 74 -18.45 -8.48 3.79
C GLU A 74 -18.64 -9.97 4.14
N GLU A 75 -17.72 -10.83 3.73
CA GLU A 75 -17.75 -12.26 4.06
C GLU A 75 -17.60 -12.49 5.57
N LEU A 76 -16.71 -11.74 6.22
CA LEU A 76 -16.53 -11.81 7.68
C LEU A 76 -17.78 -11.35 8.42
N ALA A 77 -18.40 -10.27 7.99
CA ALA A 77 -19.65 -9.78 8.55
C ALA A 77 -20.77 -10.82 8.42
N ARG A 78 -20.88 -11.48 7.26
CA ARG A 78 -21.84 -12.56 7.03
C ARG A 78 -21.60 -13.77 7.92
N LYS A 79 -20.33 -14.19 8.10
CA LYS A 79 -19.96 -15.28 9.00
C LYS A 79 -20.27 -14.95 10.46
N LYS A 80 -20.00 -13.72 10.90
CA LYS A 80 -20.35 -13.26 12.26
C LYS A 80 -21.86 -13.26 12.49
N ALA A 81 -22.65 -12.75 11.57
CA ALA A 81 -24.09 -12.74 11.66
C ALA A 81 -24.69 -14.18 11.72
N ALA A 82 -24.16 -15.11 10.90
CA ALA A 82 -24.55 -16.51 10.93
C ALA A 82 -24.21 -17.20 12.28
N ALA A 83 -23.02 -16.93 12.83
CA ALA A 83 -22.60 -17.45 14.13
C ALA A 83 -23.49 -16.92 15.28
N GLU A 84 -23.83 -15.63 15.21
CA GLU A 84 -24.73 -15.01 16.21
C GLU A 84 -26.15 -15.57 16.15
N ALA A 85 -26.66 -15.79 14.93
CA ALA A 85 -27.96 -16.45 14.74
C ALA A 85 -27.97 -17.89 15.30
N ALA A 86 -26.92 -18.67 15.02
CA ALA A 86 -26.79 -20.03 15.58
C ALA A 86 -26.66 -20.03 17.10
N ALA A 87 -25.94 -19.07 17.68
CA ALA A 87 -25.83 -18.93 19.13
C ALA A 87 -27.19 -18.60 19.78
N ARG A 88 -27.97 -17.70 19.17
CA ARG A 88 -29.34 -17.37 19.62
C ARG A 88 -30.28 -18.59 19.57
N GLU A 89 -30.23 -19.37 18.50
CA GLU A 89 -31.01 -20.59 18.35
C GLU A 89 -30.63 -21.64 19.41
N ASN A 90 -29.33 -21.84 19.65
CA ASN A 90 -28.85 -22.74 20.69
C ASN A 90 -29.29 -22.29 22.10
N ALA A 91 -29.20 -20.99 22.39
CA ALA A 91 -29.69 -20.44 23.66
C ALA A 91 -31.18 -20.68 23.85
N ARG A 92 -31.97 -20.52 22.79
CA ARG A 92 -33.42 -20.83 22.82
C ARG A 92 -33.69 -22.31 23.09
N ARG A 93 -32.98 -23.23 22.42
CA ARG A 93 -33.10 -24.67 22.65
C ARG A 93 -32.77 -25.07 24.11
N ILE A 94 -31.70 -24.45 24.67
CA ILE A 94 -31.34 -24.68 26.08
C ILE A 94 -32.40 -24.15 27.02
N ALA A 95 -32.97 -22.97 26.75
CA ALA A 95 -34.04 -22.39 27.56
C ALA A 95 -35.33 -23.29 27.51
N GLU A 96 -35.69 -23.78 26.33
CA GLU A 96 -36.82 -24.72 26.16
C GLU A 96 -36.57 -26.06 26.89
N ALA A 97 -35.33 -26.59 26.83
CA ALA A 97 -35.00 -27.82 27.55
C ALA A 97 -35.08 -27.62 29.07
N LYS A 98 -34.56 -26.51 29.61
CA LYS A 98 -34.70 -26.17 31.04
C LYS A 98 -36.14 -25.98 31.48
N ALA A 99 -36.98 -25.36 30.65
CA ALA A 99 -38.40 -25.18 30.94
C ALA A 99 -39.13 -26.53 31.01
N ARG A 100 -38.80 -27.47 30.07
CA ARG A 100 -39.36 -28.84 30.11
C ARG A 100 -38.91 -29.62 31.34
N GLU A 101 -37.66 -29.48 31.76
CA GLU A 101 -37.11 -30.11 32.97
C GLU A 101 -37.79 -29.57 34.23
N ALA A 102 -37.94 -28.26 34.34
CA ALA A 102 -38.67 -27.63 35.45
C ALA A 102 -40.13 -28.04 35.50
N ALA A 103 -40.80 -28.15 34.34
CA ALA A 103 -42.18 -28.64 34.28
C ALA A 103 -42.29 -30.12 34.67
N ALA A 104 -41.33 -30.97 34.27
CA ALA A 104 -41.29 -32.36 34.66
C ALA A 104 -41.03 -32.53 36.18
N GLU A 105 -40.15 -31.70 36.76
CA GLU A 105 -39.91 -31.70 38.20
C GLU A 105 -41.15 -31.26 39.02
N ALA A 106 -41.81 -30.20 38.54
CA ALA A 106 -43.08 -29.76 39.16
C ALA A 106 -44.19 -30.84 39.10
N ALA A 107 -44.31 -31.54 37.94
CA ALA A 107 -45.26 -32.66 37.81
C ALA A 107 -44.90 -33.82 38.75
N ARG A 108 -43.56 -34.08 38.94
CA ARG A 108 -43.11 -35.11 39.91
C ARG A 108 -43.45 -34.74 41.35
N ARG A 109 -43.25 -33.48 41.74
CA ARG A 109 -43.55 -32.99 43.07
C ARG A 109 -45.08 -33.12 43.33
N LYS A 110 -45.91 -32.75 42.37
CA LYS A 110 -47.40 -32.94 42.48
C LYS A 110 -47.75 -34.39 42.55
N ALA A 111 -47.21 -35.27 41.72
CA ALA A 111 -47.50 -36.70 41.77
C ALA A 111 -47.03 -37.36 43.08
N ALA A 112 -45.87 -36.91 43.64
CA ALA A 112 -45.38 -37.38 44.92
C ALA A 112 -46.28 -36.92 46.09
N GLU A 113 -46.82 -35.71 46.01
CA GLU A 113 -47.77 -35.18 47.02
C GLU A 113 -49.12 -35.88 46.94
N GLU A 114 -49.63 -36.11 45.72
CA GLU A 114 -50.84 -36.87 45.51
C GLU A 114 -50.67 -38.34 45.99
N ALA A 115 -49.55 -38.96 45.72
CA ALA A 115 -49.22 -40.30 46.20
C ALA A 115 -49.11 -40.35 47.72
N ARG A 116 -48.58 -39.32 48.37
CA ARG A 116 -48.51 -39.22 49.83
C ARG A 116 -49.94 -39.08 50.47
N LEU A 117 -50.75 -38.21 49.87
CA LEU A 117 -52.15 -38.02 50.33
C LEU A 117 -52.97 -39.28 50.11
N ALA A 118 -52.77 -39.97 48.98
CA ALA A 118 -53.41 -41.22 48.68
C ALA A 118 -52.98 -42.36 49.66
N ALA A 119 -51.69 -42.41 49.98
CA ALA A 119 -51.13 -43.35 50.98
C ALA A 119 -51.67 -43.07 52.38
N GLU A 120 -51.79 -41.79 52.76
CA GLU A 120 -52.37 -41.39 54.05
C GLU A 120 -53.87 -41.72 54.13
N ALA A 121 -54.61 -41.48 53.04
CA ALA A 121 -56.04 -41.91 52.95
C ALA A 121 -56.16 -43.39 52.94
N ALA A 122 -55.32 -44.15 52.26
CA ALA A 122 -55.30 -45.61 52.27
C ALA A 122 -54.94 -46.16 53.65
N ARG A 123 -54.05 -45.49 54.41
CA ARG A 123 -53.73 -45.86 55.79
C ARG A 123 -54.86 -45.62 56.72
N LYS A 124 -55.59 -44.50 56.61
CA LYS A 124 -56.81 -44.25 57.37
C LYS A 124 -57.93 -45.25 57.04
N ALA A 125 -58.10 -45.56 55.75
CA ALA A 125 -59.04 -46.56 55.30
C ALA A 125 -58.67 -48.00 55.76
N GLN A 126 -57.35 -48.29 55.85
CA GLN A 126 -56.87 -49.55 56.42
C GLN A 126 -57.06 -49.63 57.94
N GLU A 127 -56.85 -48.52 58.64
CA GLU A 127 -57.14 -48.47 60.10
C GLU A 127 -58.64 -48.64 60.39
N GLU A 128 -59.53 -48.07 59.55
CA GLU A 128 -60.99 -48.29 59.66
C GLU A 128 -61.46 -49.69 59.22
N ALA A 129 -60.81 -50.26 58.18
CA ALA A 129 -61.09 -51.61 57.69
C ALA A 129 -60.47 -52.70 58.59
N ALA A 130 -59.37 -52.45 59.28
CA ALA A 130 -58.80 -53.38 60.28
C ALA A 130 -59.71 -53.54 61.50
N ALA A 131 -60.54 -52.55 61.83
CA ALA A 131 -61.58 -52.64 62.88
C ALA A 131 -62.75 -53.48 62.48
N GLN A 132 -63.01 -53.78 61.19
CA GLN A 132 -64.19 -54.54 60.74
C GLN A 132 -63.95 -55.88 60.01
N ALA A 133 -62.68 -56.33 59.78
CA ALA A 133 -62.41 -57.45 58.88
C ALA A 133 -61.23 -58.35 59.27
N GLU A 134 -61.23 -58.95 60.50
CA GLU A 134 -60.17 -59.85 60.92
C GLU A 134 -60.19 -61.29 60.36
N ALA A 135 -61.05 -61.64 59.40
CA ALA A 135 -61.15 -63.03 58.90
C ALA A 135 -61.09 -63.27 57.36
N LYS A 136 -61.16 -62.29 56.48
CA LYS A 136 -61.28 -62.56 55.02
C LYS A 136 -60.26 -61.83 54.10
N ALA A 137 -59.33 -61.05 54.59
CA ALA A 137 -58.54 -60.13 53.77
C ALA A 137 -57.09 -60.51 53.50
N LYS A 138 -56.49 -61.57 54.07
CA LYS A 138 -55.04 -61.89 53.92
C LYS A 138 -54.57 -62.32 52.50
N ALA A 139 -55.47 -62.97 51.75
CA ALA A 139 -55.05 -63.52 50.43
C ALA A 139 -55.12 -62.47 49.26
N LYS A 140 -56.07 -61.50 49.36
CA LYS A 140 -56.30 -60.51 48.29
C LYS A 140 -55.36 -59.28 48.36
N ALA A 141 -54.90 -58.99 49.57
CA ALA A 141 -53.97 -57.85 49.83
C ALA A 141 -52.54 -58.12 49.31
N GLN A 142 -52.07 -59.37 49.38
CA GLN A 142 -50.68 -59.70 48.89
C GLN A 142 -50.57 -59.64 47.36
N ALA A 143 -51.57 -60.00 46.60
CA ALA A 143 -51.57 -59.94 45.15
C ALA A 143 -51.60 -58.47 44.65
N LYS A 144 -52.37 -57.60 45.31
CA LYS A 144 -52.47 -56.16 44.95
C LYS A 144 -51.20 -55.37 45.32
N ALA A 145 -50.55 -55.74 46.42
CA ALA A 145 -49.29 -55.15 46.83
C ALA A 145 -48.11 -55.51 45.86
N ARG A 146 -48.12 -56.79 45.37
CA ARG A 146 -47.10 -57.18 44.36
C ARG A 146 -47.28 -56.46 43.03
N ALA A 147 -48.48 -56.31 42.53
CA ALA A 147 -48.78 -55.59 41.27
C ALA A 147 -48.45 -54.11 41.39
N ALA A 148 -48.72 -53.46 42.51
CA ALA A 148 -48.41 -52.08 42.78
C ALA A 148 -46.90 -51.87 42.89
N ALA A 149 -46.14 -52.79 43.49
CA ALA A 149 -44.66 -52.72 43.56
C ALA A 149 -43.99 -52.90 42.21
N GLU A 150 -44.51 -53.85 41.38
CA GLU A 150 -43.98 -53.99 39.99
C GLU A 150 -44.27 -52.77 39.09
N ALA A 151 -45.45 -52.17 39.21
CA ALA A 151 -45.81 -50.96 38.49
C ALA A 151 -44.92 -49.75 38.92
N ALA A 152 -44.63 -49.61 40.23
CA ALA A 152 -43.75 -48.58 40.75
C ALA A 152 -42.27 -48.77 40.31
N GLN A 153 -41.82 -50.06 40.28
CA GLN A 153 -40.47 -50.35 39.74
C GLN A 153 -40.33 -50.04 38.27
N ARG A 154 -41.33 -50.36 37.42
CA ARG A 154 -41.33 -50.02 35.99
C ARG A 154 -41.38 -48.53 35.79
N ALA A 155 -42.19 -47.79 36.52
CA ALA A 155 -42.27 -46.33 36.43
C ALA A 155 -40.90 -45.64 36.85
N ALA A 156 -40.30 -46.19 37.94
CA ALA A 156 -38.99 -45.70 38.37
C ALA A 156 -37.87 -45.97 37.35
N ALA A 157 -37.84 -47.16 36.74
CA ALA A 157 -36.92 -47.54 35.69
C ALA A 157 -37.09 -46.68 34.41
N GLU A 158 -38.32 -46.41 33.99
CA GLU A 158 -38.59 -45.53 32.85
C GLU A 158 -38.17 -44.07 33.10
N GLN A 159 -38.38 -43.59 34.32
CA GLN A 159 -37.96 -42.27 34.73
C GLN A 159 -36.43 -42.15 34.78
N ALA A 160 -35.73 -43.16 35.31
CA ALA A 160 -34.26 -43.17 35.32
C ALA A 160 -33.69 -43.20 33.89
N ALA A 161 -34.28 -43.97 32.97
CA ALA A 161 -33.90 -44.00 31.55
C ALA A 161 -34.11 -42.63 30.86
N ARG A 162 -35.26 -41.97 31.13
CA ARG A 162 -35.50 -40.62 30.59
C ARG A 162 -34.52 -39.55 31.14
N GLN A 163 -34.15 -39.67 32.43
CA GLN A 163 -33.15 -38.79 33.04
C GLN A 163 -31.77 -39.01 32.42
N ALA A 164 -31.33 -40.24 32.27
CA ALA A 164 -30.03 -40.58 31.65
C ALA A 164 -29.94 -40.10 30.19
N ALA A 165 -31.03 -40.26 29.43
CA ALA A 165 -31.10 -39.77 28.05
C ALA A 165 -31.05 -38.23 27.98
N ALA A 166 -31.74 -37.51 28.87
CA ALA A 166 -31.72 -36.06 28.94
C ALA A 166 -30.32 -35.53 29.34
N GLU A 167 -29.66 -36.22 30.28
CA GLU A 167 -28.28 -35.83 30.68
C GLU A 167 -27.27 -36.08 29.60
N GLN A 168 -27.36 -37.20 28.87
CA GLN A 168 -26.50 -37.43 27.70
C GLN A 168 -26.73 -36.41 26.60
N ALA A 169 -27.96 -36.03 26.31
CA ALA A 169 -28.28 -34.99 25.32
C ALA A 169 -27.73 -33.62 25.74
N ALA A 170 -27.80 -33.27 27.02
CA ALA A 170 -27.26 -32.02 27.56
C ALA A 170 -25.71 -31.99 27.46
N ARG A 171 -25.03 -33.09 27.82
CA ARG A 171 -23.57 -33.20 27.68
C ARG A 171 -23.12 -33.11 26.24
N LYS A 172 -23.86 -33.71 25.30
CA LYS A 172 -23.55 -33.63 23.87
C LYS A 172 -23.75 -32.23 23.33
N ALA A 173 -24.83 -31.54 23.70
CA ALA A 173 -25.06 -30.16 23.29
C ALA A 173 -23.99 -29.17 23.86
N GLU A 174 -23.55 -29.38 25.11
CA GLU A 174 -22.49 -28.60 25.70
C GLU A 174 -21.12 -28.81 24.99
N ALA A 175 -20.79 -30.06 24.64
CA ALA A 175 -19.58 -30.37 23.89
C ALA A 175 -19.60 -29.75 22.47
N GLU A 176 -20.71 -29.82 21.78
CA GLU A 176 -20.89 -29.17 20.46
C GLU A 176 -20.78 -27.66 20.55
N ARG A 177 -21.34 -27.03 21.59
CA ARG A 177 -21.20 -25.59 21.82
C ARG A 177 -19.72 -25.19 22.06
N ARG A 178 -19.02 -25.93 22.94
CA ARG A 178 -17.60 -25.66 23.21
C ARG A 178 -16.73 -25.84 21.97
N ALA A 179 -17.01 -26.84 21.15
CA ALA A 179 -16.29 -27.05 19.89
C ALA A 179 -16.58 -25.93 18.89
N ALA A 180 -17.83 -25.45 18.79
CA ALA A 180 -18.17 -24.31 17.93
C ALA A 180 -17.52 -22.99 18.40
N GLU A 181 -17.46 -22.73 19.70
CA GLU A 181 -16.81 -21.56 20.29
C GLU A 181 -15.29 -21.57 20.02
N LEU A 182 -14.63 -22.73 20.19
CA LEU A 182 -13.20 -22.88 19.90
C LEU A 182 -12.89 -22.66 18.42
N LYS A 183 -13.73 -23.21 17.54
CA LYS A 183 -13.59 -23.02 16.08
C LYS A 183 -13.81 -21.57 15.68
N ALA A 184 -14.80 -20.89 16.26
CA ALA A 184 -15.07 -19.48 15.99
C ALA A 184 -13.90 -18.59 16.43
N LYS A 185 -13.31 -18.84 17.61
CA LYS A 185 -12.11 -18.12 18.08
C LYS A 185 -10.90 -18.35 17.17
N ALA A 186 -10.64 -19.57 16.76
CA ALA A 186 -9.55 -19.90 15.86
C ALA A 186 -9.70 -19.24 14.48
N ASP A 187 -10.93 -19.20 13.94
CA ASP A 187 -11.22 -18.52 12.69
C ASP A 187 -11.08 -16.99 12.81
N GLU A 188 -11.48 -16.41 13.95
CA GLU A 188 -11.32 -14.98 14.22
C GLU A 188 -9.83 -14.57 14.34
N GLU A 189 -9.02 -15.36 15.05
CA GLU A 189 -7.58 -15.12 15.14
C GLU A 189 -6.88 -15.24 13.78
N ARG A 190 -7.25 -16.27 12.99
CA ARG A 190 -6.68 -16.45 11.65
C ARG A 190 -7.02 -15.27 10.73
N GLN A 191 -8.26 -14.78 10.77
CA GLN A 191 -8.69 -13.62 9.99
C GLN A 191 -8.03 -12.33 10.46
N ALA A 192 -7.85 -12.14 11.78
CA ALA A 192 -7.16 -11.00 12.33
C ALA A 192 -5.68 -10.97 11.87
N ARG A 193 -5.01 -12.13 11.82
CA ARG A 193 -3.64 -12.26 11.28
C ARG A 193 -3.57 -11.95 9.78
N GLU A 194 -4.53 -12.45 8.98
CA GLU A 194 -4.59 -12.16 7.54
C GLU A 194 -4.84 -10.68 7.25
N ILE A 195 -5.72 -10.02 8.02
CA ILE A 195 -5.97 -8.57 7.90
C ILE A 195 -4.75 -7.76 8.31
N ALA A 196 -4.04 -8.17 9.37
CA ALA A 196 -2.81 -7.50 9.81
C ALA A 196 -1.68 -7.64 8.78
N ALA A 197 -1.51 -8.83 8.18
CA ALA A 197 -0.55 -9.08 7.12
C ALA A 197 -0.85 -8.25 5.86
N ALA A 198 -2.12 -8.23 5.42
CA ALA A 198 -2.54 -7.43 4.27
C ALA A 198 -2.39 -5.91 4.50
N LYS A 199 -2.62 -5.43 5.73
CA LYS A 199 -2.39 -4.04 6.12
C LYS A 199 -0.90 -3.68 6.08
N LYS A 200 -0.02 -4.58 6.53
CA LYS A 200 1.43 -4.39 6.51
C LYS A 200 1.96 -4.35 5.07
N GLU A 201 1.52 -5.27 4.21
CA GLU A 201 1.87 -5.30 2.79
C GLU A 201 1.40 -4.02 2.04
N ALA A 202 0.17 -3.56 2.30
CA ALA A 202 -0.35 -2.32 1.74
C ALA A 202 0.41 -1.07 2.24
N GLN A 203 0.93 -1.08 3.45
CA GLN A 203 1.72 -0.01 4.04
C GLN A 203 3.14 0.03 3.45
N GLU A 204 3.77 -1.12 3.19
CA GLU A 204 5.07 -1.23 2.53
C GLU A 204 4.99 -0.80 1.04
N GLU A 205 3.94 -1.18 0.30
CA GLU A 205 3.70 -0.69 -1.06
C GLU A 205 3.42 0.83 -1.10
N ALA A 206 2.69 1.37 -0.11
CA ALA A 206 2.45 2.81 -0.01
C ALA A 206 3.72 3.63 0.25
N THR A 207 4.73 3.06 0.93
CA THR A 207 6.02 3.74 1.17
C THR A 207 6.88 3.84 -0.09
N LEU A 208 6.86 2.84 -0.98
CA LEU A 208 7.58 2.88 -2.26
C LEU A 208 7.03 3.94 -3.24
N SER A 209 5.71 4.16 -3.30
CA SER A 209 5.09 5.22 -4.10
C SER A 209 5.19 6.61 -3.45
N SER A 210 5.45 6.70 -2.16
CA SER A 210 5.61 7.96 -1.43
C SER A 210 6.95 8.61 -1.70
N VAL A 211 8.01 7.86 -2.04
CA VAL A 211 9.35 8.38 -2.30
C VAL A 211 9.36 9.37 -3.47
N ASP A 212 8.77 9.02 -4.62
CA ASP A 212 8.71 9.94 -5.76
C ASP A 212 7.86 11.19 -5.47
N ARG A 213 6.79 11.05 -4.68
CA ARG A 213 5.95 12.17 -4.26
C ARG A 213 6.68 13.08 -3.27
N MET A 214 7.40 12.49 -2.32
CA MET A 214 8.20 13.22 -1.34
C MET A 214 9.38 13.93 -2.00
N LEU A 215 10.08 13.29 -2.95
CA LEU A 215 11.16 13.90 -3.73
C LEU A 215 10.63 15.06 -4.58
N SER A 216 9.47 14.92 -5.24
CA SER A 216 8.86 16.00 -6.01
C SER A 216 8.47 17.19 -5.15
N GLY A 217 7.81 16.94 -4.02
CA GLY A 217 7.40 17.99 -3.08
C GLY A 217 8.59 18.70 -2.43
N GLY A 218 9.60 17.94 -2.03
CA GLY A 218 10.84 18.47 -1.47
C GLY A 218 11.64 19.29 -2.48
N PHE A 219 11.69 18.85 -3.73
CA PHE A 219 12.34 19.61 -4.82
C PHE A 219 11.65 20.96 -5.06
N GLU A 220 10.33 20.96 -5.15
CA GLU A 220 9.52 22.17 -5.38
C GLU A 220 9.60 23.16 -4.22
N ALA A 221 9.61 22.68 -2.98
CA ALA A 221 9.77 23.49 -1.78
C ALA A 221 11.15 24.16 -1.68
N ASN A 222 12.16 23.64 -2.37
CA ASN A 222 13.52 24.21 -2.44
C ASN A 222 13.75 25.12 -3.68
N ARG A 223 12.70 25.54 -4.35
CA ARG A 223 12.82 26.49 -5.47
C ARG A 223 13.53 27.76 -5.03
N GLY A 224 14.56 28.17 -5.79
CA GLY A 224 15.43 29.33 -5.50
C GLY A 224 16.51 29.05 -4.43
N ARG A 225 16.58 27.81 -3.90
CA ARG A 225 17.54 27.39 -2.87
C ARG A 225 18.38 26.18 -3.28
N LEU A 226 18.11 25.60 -4.44
CA LEU A 226 18.86 24.45 -4.93
C LEU A 226 20.32 24.83 -5.19
N PRO A 227 21.30 23.99 -4.81
CA PRO A 227 22.71 24.31 -4.99
C PRO A 227 23.05 24.39 -6.47
N MET A 228 24.10 25.18 -6.79
CA MET A 228 24.61 25.24 -8.13
C MET A 228 25.11 23.86 -8.61
N PRO A 229 24.85 23.50 -9.89
CA PRO A 229 25.18 22.20 -10.46
C PRO A 229 26.68 21.98 -10.72
N ILE A 230 27.52 22.91 -10.33
CA ILE A 230 28.96 22.91 -10.54
C ILE A 230 29.73 23.21 -9.25
N SER A 231 30.92 22.66 -9.10
CA SER A 231 31.78 22.92 -7.94
C SER A 231 32.64 24.14 -8.13
N GLY A 232 33.01 24.79 -7.01
CA GLY A 232 33.93 25.94 -6.99
C GLY A 232 33.30 27.25 -7.48
N GLY A 233 34.13 28.21 -7.83
CA GLY A 233 33.69 29.49 -8.38
C GLY A 233 33.18 29.34 -9.82
N TYR A 234 32.13 30.05 -10.14
CA TYR A 234 31.43 29.95 -11.42
C TYR A 234 30.91 31.29 -11.91
N ARG A 235 30.58 31.35 -13.21
CA ARG A 235 29.88 32.46 -13.86
C ARG A 235 28.87 31.87 -14.86
N ILE A 236 27.64 32.38 -14.87
CA ILE A 236 26.65 32.04 -15.93
C ILE A 236 27.03 32.87 -17.16
N VAL A 237 27.31 32.21 -18.26
CA VAL A 237 27.75 32.84 -19.53
C VAL A 237 26.66 32.83 -20.60
N SER A 238 25.61 32.00 -20.39
CA SER A 238 24.48 31.94 -21.31
C SER A 238 23.22 31.63 -20.51
N HIS A 239 22.21 32.47 -20.67
CA HIS A 239 20.94 32.40 -19.94
C HIS A 239 19.92 31.53 -20.66
N PHE A 240 18.85 31.16 -19.97
CA PHE A 240 17.72 30.39 -20.51
C PHE A 240 16.91 31.24 -21.49
N GLY A 241 16.49 30.62 -22.60
CA GLY A 241 15.56 31.18 -23.59
C GLY A 241 16.27 31.72 -24.84
N GLN A 242 15.57 32.55 -25.60
CA GLN A 242 16.07 33.12 -26.84
C GLN A 242 16.75 34.47 -26.57
N TYR A 243 17.92 34.63 -27.14
CA TYR A 243 18.67 35.90 -27.09
C TYR A 243 19.53 36.12 -28.34
N ASN A 244 19.73 37.38 -28.70
CA ASN A 244 20.60 37.76 -29.80
C ASN A 244 22.04 37.74 -29.36
N VAL A 245 22.93 37.19 -30.18
CA VAL A 245 24.37 37.18 -29.89
C VAL A 245 24.92 38.58 -30.10
N GLN A 246 25.51 39.14 -29.06
CA GLN A 246 26.12 40.49 -29.10
C GLN A 246 27.23 40.53 -30.12
N GLY A 247 27.19 41.50 -31.05
CA GLY A 247 28.19 41.63 -32.12
C GLY A 247 27.89 40.87 -33.42
N LEU A 248 26.87 40.00 -33.45
CA LEU A 248 26.45 39.25 -34.64
C LEU A 248 25.02 39.58 -35.01
N LYS A 249 24.80 40.48 -35.98
CA LYS A 249 23.45 40.84 -36.45
C LYS A 249 22.75 39.63 -37.04
N GLY A 250 21.48 39.39 -36.58
CA GLY A 250 20.63 38.31 -37.10
C GLY A 250 20.95 36.92 -36.56
N VAL A 251 21.83 36.76 -35.56
CA VAL A 251 22.11 35.49 -34.91
C VAL A 251 21.37 35.41 -33.57
N THR A 252 20.29 34.62 -33.54
CA THR A 252 19.54 34.32 -32.33
C THR A 252 19.91 32.92 -31.84
N LEU A 253 20.24 32.78 -30.57
CA LEU A 253 20.40 31.47 -29.90
C LEU A 253 19.17 31.17 -29.04
N ASP A 254 18.83 29.91 -28.96
CA ASP A 254 17.75 29.41 -28.13
C ASP A 254 18.29 28.36 -27.15
N ASN A 255 18.65 28.81 -25.95
CA ASN A 255 19.24 27.98 -24.93
C ASN A 255 18.12 27.30 -24.10
N LYS A 256 18.09 25.97 -24.11
CA LYS A 256 17.12 25.17 -23.37
C LYS A 256 17.44 25.02 -21.86
N GLY A 257 18.53 25.63 -21.43
CA GLY A 257 19.03 25.66 -20.06
C GLY A 257 19.89 26.89 -19.82
N ILE A 258 20.97 26.73 -19.06
CA ILE A 258 22.00 27.75 -18.83
C ILE A 258 23.38 27.15 -19.08
N ASN A 259 24.31 28.00 -19.53
CA ASN A 259 25.71 27.62 -19.64
C ASN A 259 26.49 28.25 -18.49
N ILE A 260 27.25 27.44 -17.77
CA ILE A 260 27.99 27.84 -16.58
C ILE A 260 29.48 27.62 -16.81
N GLN A 261 30.21 28.67 -16.80
CA GLN A 261 31.70 28.65 -16.85
C GLN A 261 32.22 28.44 -15.43
N GLY A 262 32.89 27.31 -15.20
CA GLY A 262 33.57 27.00 -13.96
C GLY A 262 35.08 27.34 -14.01
N LYS A 263 35.76 27.09 -12.89
CA LYS A 263 37.23 27.12 -12.82
C LYS A 263 37.83 25.79 -13.34
N PRO A 264 39.10 25.76 -13.76
CA PRO A 264 39.76 24.51 -14.12
C PRO A 264 39.62 23.43 -13.05
N GLY A 265 39.28 22.20 -13.47
CA GLY A 265 39.04 21.07 -12.57
C GLY A 265 37.68 21.04 -11.90
N CYS A 266 36.73 21.89 -12.32
CA CYS A 266 35.36 21.84 -11.80
C CYS A 266 34.67 20.52 -12.13
N VAL A 267 33.76 20.11 -11.23
CA VAL A 267 32.95 18.92 -11.39
C VAL A 267 31.45 19.27 -11.37
N ALA A 268 30.68 18.56 -12.17
CA ALA A 268 29.23 18.65 -12.12
C ALA A 268 28.71 17.93 -10.87
N ARG A 269 27.70 18.50 -10.20
CA ARG A 269 27.13 18.00 -8.96
C ARG A 269 25.61 17.97 -9.03
N SER A 270 24.98 16.93 -8.43
CA SER A 270 23.55 16.87 -8.33
C SER A 270 22.97 18.04 -7.54
N ILE A 271 21.94 18.68 -8.07
CA ILE A 271 21.28 19.82 -7.41
C ILE A 271 20.32 19.37 -6.29
N TYR A 272 19.91 18.11 -6.28
CA TYR A 272 18.99 17.52 -5.28
C TYR A 272 19.15 16.01 -5.25
N ASP A 273 18.60 15.37 -4.20
CA ASP A 273 18.54 13.91 -4.09
C ASP A 273 17.73 13.32 -5.24
N GLY A 274 18.18 12.20 -5.78
CA GLY A 274 17.50 11.59 -6.92
C GLY A 274 18.13 10.29 -7.39
N GLU A 275 17.76 9.90 -8.59
CA GLU A 275 18.26 8.70 -9.26
C GLU A 275 18.74 9.04 -10.67
N VAL A 276 19.91 8.55 -11.06
CA VAL A 276 20.44 8.72 -12.41
C VAL A 276 19.57 7.95 -13.41
N SER A 277 18.80 8.68 -14.22
CA SER A 277 17.87 8.08 -15.20
C SER A 277 18.56 7.69 -16.50
N ALA A 278 19.59 8.45 -16.91
CA ALA A 278 20.38 8.13 -18.10
C ALA A 278 21.80 8.67 -18.00
N VAL A 279 22.74 7.96 -18.63
CA VAL A 279 24.10 8.39 -18.94
C VAL A 279 24.34 8.05 -20.40
N PHE A 280 24.75 9.02 -21.22
CA PHE A 280 25.03 8.79 -22.64
C PHE A 280 26.12 9.70 -23.16
N GLY A 281 26.88 9.19 -24.14
CA GLY A 281 27.94 9.95 -24.85
C GLY A 281 27.38 10.59 -26.12
N TYR A 282 27.87 11.79 -26.45
CA TYR A 282 27.63 12.46 -27.72
C TYR A 282 28.82 13.39 -28.02
N GLY A 283 29.38 13.32 -29.25
CA GLY A 283 30.46 14.20 -29.68
C GLY A 283 31.74 14.11 -28.83
N GLY A 284 32.02 12.93 -28.24
CA GLY A 284 33.18 12.73 -27.36
C GLY A 284 32.97 13.21 -25.92
N MET A 285 31.81 13.76 -25.60
CA MET A 285 31.45 14.26 -24.27
C MET A 285 30.31 13.42 -23.68
N TRP A 286 30.21 13.38 -22.36
CA TRP A 286 29.17 12.67 -21.62
C TRP A 286 28.08 13.60 -21.14
N ASN A 287 26.88 13.02 -21.02
CA ASN A 287 25.68 13.68 -20.52
C ASN A 287 25.02 12.80 -19.46
N VAL A 288 24.57 13.41 -18.37
CA VAL A 288 23.93 12.75 -17.24
C VAL A 288 22.55 13.35 -16.99
N LEU A 289 21.54 12.52 -16.85
CA LEU A 289 20.20 12.89 -16.44
C LEU A 289 19.92 12.35 -15.03
N VAL A 290 19.50 13.21 -14.12
CA VAL A 290 19.11 12.83 -12.75
C VAL A 290 17.62 13.15 -12.55
N ARG A 291 16.86 12.15 -12.12
CA ARG A 291 15.44 12.26 -11.84
C ARG A 291 15.20 12.54 -10.35
N HIS A 292 14.42 13.58 -10.06
CA HIS A 292 14.01 14.03 -8.72
C HIS A 292 12.48 13.98 -8.59
N GLY A 293 11.91 12.77 -8.69
CA GLY A 293 10.46 12.59 -8.82
C GLY A 293 9.96 13.04 -10.20
N ALA A 294 9.13 14.09 -10.26
CA ALA A 294 8.62 14.66 -11.51
C ALA A 294 9.63 15.61 -12.20
N TYR A 295 10.71 16.00 -11.51
CA TYR A 295 11.74 16.88 -12.04
C TYR A 295 12.94 16.10 -12.57
N ILE A 296 13.57 16.62 -13.62
CA ILE A 296 14.76 16.03 -14.23
C ILE A 296 15.80 17.15 -14.45
N SER A 297 16.98 16.98 -13.87
CA SER A 297 18.14 17.81 -14.15
C SER A 297 19.05 17.13 -15.17
N VAL A 298 19.59 17.93 -16.11
CA VAL A 298 20.43 17.48 -17.22
C VAL A 298 21.76 18.18 -17.14
N TYR A 299 22.84 17.39 -17.17
CA TYR A 299 24.21 17.85 -17.09
C TYR A 299 24.92 17.43 -18.38
N CYS A 300 25.29 18.38 -19.22
CA CYS A 300 25.95 18.14 -20.50
C CYS A 300 27.38 18.68 -20.50
N ASN A 301 28.19 18.18 -21.44
CA ASN A 301 29.59 18.58 -21.65
C ASN A 301 30.52 18.09 -20.52
N LEU A 302 30.38 16.83 -20.12
CA LEU A 302 31.26 16.18 -19.15
C LEU A 302 32.35 15.38 -19.89
N LYS A 303 33.61 15.54 -19.52
CA LYS A 303 34.71 14.71 -20.07
C LYS A 303 34.77 13.33 -19.47
N SER A 304 34.23 13.15 -18.25
CA SER A 304 34.11 11.84 -17.58
C SER A 304 32.93 11.83 -16.67
N VAL A 305 32.41 10.63 -16.40
CA VAL A 305 31.29 10.41 -15.46
C VAL A 305 31.72 9.46 -14.34
N SER A 306 31.23 9.71 -13.13
CA SER A 306 31.49 8.91 -11.93
C SER A 306 30.23 8.19 -11.43
N VAL A 307 29.16 8.22 -12.20
CA VAL A 307 27.86 7.62 -11.87
C VAL A 307 27.35 6.76 -13.03
N HIS A 308 26.42 5.87 -12.73
CA HIS A 308 25.79 5.00 -13.72
C HIS A 308 24.25 5.05 -13.60
N LYS A 309 23.58 4.63 -14.65
CA LYS A 309 22.12 4.57 -14.70
C LYS A 309 21.56 3.71 -13.57
N GLY A 310 20.50 4.20 -12.88
CA GLY A 310 19.85 3.56 -11.73
C GLY A 310 20.52 3.87 -10.40
N GLN A 311 21.66 4.54 -10.38
CA GLN A 311 22.35 4.94 -9.15
C GLN A 311 21.57 6.05 -8.44
N LYS A 312 21.35 5.90 -7.14
CA LYS A 312 20.85 6.98 -6.28
C LYS A 312 21.98 7.97 -6.00
N VAL A 313 21.67 9.24 -6.06
CA VAL A 313 22.62 10.33 -5.79
C VAL A 313 22.01 11.29 -4.78
N SER A 314 22.87 11.82 -3.93
CA SER A 314 22.51 12.83 -2.92
C SER A 314 22.77 14.24 -3.44
N THR A 315 22.15 15.22 -2.83
CA THR A 315 22.39 16.65 -3.08
C THR A 315 23.89 16.98 -2.97
N ARG A 316 24.43 17.68 -3.99
CA ARG A 316 25.83 18.03 -4.14
C ARG A 316 26.78 16.86 -4.43
N GLN A 317 26.31 15.65 -4.61
CA GLN A 317 27.16 14.52 -5.02
C GLN A 317 27.76 14.77 -6.41
N ALA A 318 29.04 14.48 -6.57
CA ALA A 318 29.75 14.59 -7.85
C ALA A 318 29.17 13.59 -8.87
N LEU A 319 28.91 14.06 -10.08
CA LEU A 319 28.41 13.29 -11.22
C LEU A 319 29.48 13.00 -12.27
N GLY A 320 30.46 13.89 -12.39
CA GLY A 320 31.52 13.78 -13.36
C GLY A 320 32.33 15.07 -13.51
N ALA A 321 33.47 15.00 -14.18
CA ALA A 321 34.29 16.16 -14.46
C ALA A 321 33.77 16.91 -15.70
N VAL A 322 33.71 18.24 -15.62
CA VAL A 322 33.29 19.10 -16.73
C VAL A 322 34.33 19.06 -17.85
N GLY A 323 33.92 19.32 -19.07
CA GLY A 323 34.80 19.37 -20.25
C GLY A 323 36.03 20.25 -20.09
N SER A 324 36.99 20.10 -21.00
CA SER A 324 38.26 20.84 -20.95
C SER A 324 38.10 22.37 -21.08
N ASP A 325 37.01 22.83 -21.65
CA ASP A 325 36.58 24.23 -21.73
C ASP A 325 35.98 24.75 -20.40
N ASN A 326 35.84 23.90 -19.39
CA ASN A 326 35.21 24.17 -18.09
C ASN A 326 33.77 24.73 -18.19
N LEU A 327 33.08 24.43 -19.30
CA LEU A 327 31.72 24.89 -19.58
C LEU A 327 30.72 23.77 -19.31
N LEU A 328 29.87 23.92 -18.31
CA LEU A 328 28.74 23.01 -18.02
C LEU A 328 27.47 23.56 -18.67
N GLN A 329 26.82 22.81 -19.54
CA GLN A 329 25.46 23.10 -19.97
C GLN A 329 24.49 22.37 -19.03
N PHE A 330 23.65 23.15 -18.39
CA PHE A 330 22.70 22.65 -17.39
C PHE A 330 21.25 22.96 -17.79
N GLN A 331 20.39 21.93 -17.76
CA GLN A 331 18.95 22.09 -18.04
C GLN A 331 18.13 21.55 -16.88
N LEU A 332 16.93 22.12 -16.68
CA LEU A 332 15.95 21.65 -15.72
C LEU A 332 14.62 21.43 -16.43
N ARG A 333 13.96 20.31 -16.12
CA ARG A 333 12.66 19.92 -16.68
C ARG A 333 11.68 19.56 -15.58
N LYS A 334 10.39 19.83 -15.79
CA LYS A 334 9.28 19.20 -15.05
C LYS A 334 8.55 18.31 -16.06
N GLU A 335 8.65 16.99 -15.89
CA GLU A 335 8.28 16.05 -16.94
C GLU A 335 8.96 16.44 -18.28
N THR A 336 8.19 16.78 -19.32
CA THR A 336 8.74 17.22 -20.64
C THR A 336 8.90 18.73 -20.75
N ALA A 337 8.33 19.51 -19.82
CA ALA A 337 8.39 20.97 -19.86
C ALA A 337 9.78 21.50 -19.47
N LYS A 338 10.33 22.43 -20.27
CA LYS A 338 11.61 23.10 -20.03
C LYS A 338 11.40 24.23 -19.02
N LEU A 339 12.20 24.25 -17.97
CA LEU A 339 12.16 25.26 -16.91
C LEU A 339 13.40 26.16 -16.97
N ASN A 340 13.24 27.44 -16.62
CA ASN A 340 14.40 28.32 -16.42
C ASN A 340 15.14 27.91 -15.14
N PRO A 341 16.39 27.37 -15.23
CA PRO A 341 17.12 26.91 -14.06
C PRO A 341 17.45 28.02 -13.06
N GLU A 342 17.62 29.26 -13.51
CA GLU A 342 17.97 30.38 -12.64
C GLU A 342 16.92 30.75 -11.61
N ALA A 343 15.65 30.36 -11.87
CA ALA A 343 14.55 30.54 -10.92
C ALA A 343 14.56 29.47 -9.80
N TRP A 344 15.39 28.43 -9.91
CA TRP A 344 15.43 27.28 -9.01
C TRP A 344 16.72 27.20 -8.21
N LEU A 345 17.81 27.67 -8.79
CA LEU A 345 19.15 27.63 -8.19
C LEU A 345 19.35 28.79 -7.21
N SER A 346 20.13 28.55 -6.15
CA SER A 346 20.56 29.59 -5.23
C SER A 346 21.52 30.54 -5.94
N ARG A 347 21.35 31.84 -5.71
CA ARG A 347 22.27 32.87 -6.19
C ARG A 347 23.50 32.95 -5.30
#